data_753085d9d177707437eebe664559a71d
#
_entry.id   753085d9d177707437eebe664559a71d
#
_cell.length_a   1.000
_cell.length_b   1.000
_cell.length_c   1.000
_cell.angle_alpha   90.00
_cell.angle_beta   90.00
_cell.angle_gamma   90.00
#
_symmetry.space_group_name_H-M   'P 1'
#
loop_
_entity.id
_entity.type
_entity.pdbx_description
1 polymer ?
#
loop_
_entity_poly.entity_id
_entity_poly.type
_entity_poly.pdbx_seq_one_letter_code
_entity_poly.pdbx_strand_id
1 'polypeptide(L)'
;LTALTFASVAAAQQTPAQTPPAPPAPVQLATTPTVQVATLSLDAAVKLATRAVANCAAAGYNVSAAVVDRSGVALALARSEQAGPHTVGASLGKAFTSASGRNLTSEMAKGLASNPGLADIPGYLLLAGGVPVRAGTTVVGAIGVGGAPSGMIDEQCALDALKTLPGF
;
A
#
# COMPACT_ATOMS: atom_id res chain seq x y z
N LEU A 1 -25.58 50.10 44.15
CA LEU A 1 -25.44 48.70 43.73
C LEU A 1 -24.27 48.60 42.75
N THR A 2 -23.14 48.04 43.21
CA THR A 2 -21.91 47.87 42.44
C THR A 2 -21.84 46.40 41.97
N ALA A 3 -21.88 46.18 40.67
CA ALA A 3 -21.77 44.82 40.08
C ALA A 3 -20.29 44.46 39.96
N LEU A 4 -19.86 43.38 40.62
CA LEU A 4 -18.55 42.77 40.40
C LEU A 4 -18.64 41.80 39.19
N THR A 5 -17.88 42.11 38.16
CA THR A 5 -17.67 41.18 37.04
C THR A 5 -16.49 40.27 37.35
N PHE A 6 -16.73 38.94 37.43
CA PHE A 6 -15.69 37.92 37.51
C PHE A 6 -15.19 37.58 36.11
N ALA A 7 -13.92 37.90 35.85
CA ALA A 7 -13.25 37.44 34.63
C ALA A 7 -12.73 36.02 34.85
N SER A 8 -13.27 35.04 34.10
CA SER A 8 -12.74 33.69 34.06
C SER A 8 -11.48 33.65 33.23
N VAL A 9 -10.36 33.33 33.86
CA VAL A 9 -9.08 33.02 33.16
C VAL A 9 -9.12 31.56 32.73
N ALA A 10 -9.25 31.32 31.42
CA ALA A 10 -9.12 29.99 30.84
C ALA A 10 -7.63 29.62 30.84
N ALA A 11 -7.26 28.61 31.63
CA ALA A 11 -5.93 28.02 31.61
C ALA A 11 -5.78 27.21 30.33
N ALA A 12 -4.88 27.63 29.44
CA ALA A 12 -4.48 26.85 28.26
C ALA A 12 -3.74 25.59 28.71
N GLN A 13 -4.34 24.42 28.45
CA GLN A 13 -3.71 23.14 28.67
C GLN A 13 -2.61 22.94 27.62
N GLN A 14 -1.36 22.99 28.05
CA GLN A 14 -0.21 22.64 27.21
C GLN A 14 -0.22 21.13 26.96
N THR A 15 -0.39 20.75 25.70
CA THR A 15 -0.21 19.35 25.24
C THR A 15 1.26 18.97 25.49
N PRO A 16 1.55 17.84 26.14
CA PRO A 16 2.93 17.40 26.34
C PRO A 16 3.64 17.21 25.01
N ALA A 17 4.82 17.80 24.87
CA ALA A 17 5.66 17.64 23.70
C ALA A 17 6.00 16.15 23.52
N GLN A 18 5.59 15.56 22.40
CA GLN A 18 5.93 14.17 22.07
C GLN A 18 7.43 14.11 21.79
N THR A 19 8.15 13.28 22.55
CA THR A 19 9.57 12.97 22.28
C THR A 19 9.69 12.38 20.88
N PRO A 20 10.59 12.89 20.02
CA PRO A 20 10.81 12.32 18.70
C PRO A 20 11.14 10.82 18.81
N PRO A 21 10.66 9.98 17.89
CA PRO A 21 11.02 8.57 17.88
C PRO A 21 12.54 8.40 17.77
N ALA A 22 13.10 7.42 18.49
CA ALA A 22 14.52 7.11 18.41
C ALA A 22 14.93 6.79 16.96
N PRO A 23 16.14 7.20 16.53
CA PRO A 23 16.61 6.88 15.19
C PRO A 23 16.68 5.35 15.00
N PRO A 24 16.39 4.86 13.77
CA PRO A 24 16.45 3.43 13.49
C PRO A 24 17.88 2.88 13.71
N ALA A 25 17.96 1.60 14.10
CA ALA A 25 19.27 0.94 14.27
C ALA A 25 20.03 0.88 12.92
N PRO A 26 21.37 0.93 12.95
CA PRO A 26 22.18 0.81 11.74
C PRO A 26 21.91 -0.50 10.99
N VAL A 27 21.82 -0.41 9.66
CA VAL A 27 21.65 -1.58 8.79
C VAL A 27 23.01 -2.27 8.64
N GLN A 28 23.04 -3.59 8.92
CA GLN A 28 24.20 -4.42 8.65
C GLN A 28 24.17 -4.91 7.21
N LEU A 29 25.19 -4.56 6.42
CA LEU A 29 25.33 -5.05 5.06
C LEU A 29 25.95 -6.47 5.07
N ALA A 30 25.44 -7.33 4.19
CA ALA A 30 25.99 -8.66 4.02
C ALA A 30 27.41 -8.57 3.43
N THR A 31 28.33 -9.36 4.00
CA THR A 31 29.73 -9.47 3.52
C THR A 31 29.95 -10.70 2.62
N THR A 32 28.92 -11.55 2.48
CA THR A 32 28.94 -12.72 1.59
C THR A 32 28.62 -12.33 0.15
N PRO A 33 29.19 -13.01 -0.87
CA PRO A 33 28.93 -12.72 -2.29
C PRO A 33 27.47 -12.92 -2.71
N THR A 34 26.71 -13.73 -1.96
CA THR A 34 25.29 -14.05 -2.23
C THR A 34 24.47 -13.93 -0.96
N VAL A 35 23.20 -13.55 -1.11
CA VAL A 35 22.21 -13.51 -0.04
C VAL A 35 20.94 -14.26 -0.46
N GLN A 36 20.29 -14.92 0.51
CA GLN A 36 18.97 -15.50 0.31
C GLN A 36 17.91 -14.47 0.67
N VAL A 37 16.95 -14.28 -0.23
CA VAL A 37 15.82 -13.39 0.01
C VAL A 37 14.50 -14.14 -0.16
N ALA A 38 13.59 -13.98 0.80
CA ALA A 38 12.23 -14.48 0.65
C ALA A 38 11.50 -13.65 -0.40
N THR A 39 10.82 -14.32 -1.33
CA THR A 39 10.01 -13.68 -2.35
C THR A 39 8.72 -14.47 -2.56
N LEU A 40 7.73 -13.86 -3.19
CA LEU A 40 6.44 -14.48 -3.47
C LEU A 40 6.59 -15.54 -4.56
N SER A 41 5.92 -16.69 -4.40
CA SER A 41 5.87 -17.72 -5.44
C SER A 41 4.91 -17.34 -6.57
N LEU A 42 5.15 -17.88 -7.78
CA LEU A 42 4.24 -17.67 -8.92
C LEU A 42 2.82 -18.17 -8.63
N ASP A 43 2.69 -19.34 -7.98
CA ASP A 43 1.37 -19.90 -7.63
C ASP A 43 0.58 -18.95 -6.73
N ALA A 44 1.20 -18.41 -5.67
CA ALA A 44 0.56 -17.43 -4.81
C ALA A 44 0.21 -16.14 -5.58
N ALA A 45 1.10 -15.68 -6.46
CA ALA A 45 0.86 -14.48 -7.25
C ALA A 45 -0.35 -14.62 -8.20
N VAL A 46 -0.46 -15.75 -8.89
CA VAL A 46 -1.61 -16.04 -9.78
C VAL A 46 -2.91 -16.11 -8.99
N LYS A 47 -2.91 -16.83 -7.85
CA LYS A 47 -4.08 -16.91 -6.97
C LYS A 47 -4.52 -15.55 -6.47
N LEU A 48 -3.59 -14.70 -6.03
CA LEU A 48 -3.88 -13.34 -5.58
C LEU A 48 -4.48 -12.48 -6.68
N ALA A 49 -3.85 -12.44 -7.87
CA ALA A 49 -4.32 -11.62 -8.97
C ALA A 49 -5.75 -12.01 -9.40
N THR A 50 -6.01 -13.31 -9.58
CA THR A 50 -7.32 -13.80 -10.00
C THR A 50 -8.38 -13.61 -8.91
N ARG A 51 -8.02 -13.81 -7.64
CA ARG A 51 -8.95 -13.58 -6.52
C ARG A 51 -9.32 -12.12 -6.37
N ALA A 52 -8.37 -11.19 -6.50
CA ALA A 52 -8.67 -9.76 -6.42
C ALA A 52 -9.61 -9.29 -7.53
N VAL A 53 -9.41 -9.76 -8.76
CA VAL A 53 -10.34 -9.50 -9.87
C VAL A 53 -11.72 -10.06 -9.56
N ALA A 54 -11.81 -11.30 -9.04
CA ALA A 54 -13.07 -11.92 -8.68
C ALA A 54 -13.81 -11.17 -7.55
N ASN A 55 -13.07 -10.69 -6.55
CA ASN A 55 -13.65 -9.90 -5.44
C ASN A 55 -14.24 -8.58 -5.94
N CYS A 56 -13.52 -7.85 -6.79
CA CYS A 56 -14.03 -6.63 -7.40
C CYS A 56 -15.23 -6.91 -8.34
N ALA A 57 -15.17 -7.99 -9.12
CA ALA A 57 -16.28 -8.39 -10.00
C ALA A 57 -17.55 -8.69 -9.20
N ALA A 58 -17.43 -9.38 -8.07
CA ALA A 58 -18.56 -9.63 -7.16
C ALA A 58 -19.18 -8.34 -6.61
N ALA A 59 -18.39 -7.26 -6.52
CA ALA A 59 -18.86 -5.92 -6.16
C ALA A 59 -19.32 -5.08 -7.37
N GLY A 60 -19.33 -5.64 -8.58
CA GLY A 60 -19.80 -4.98 -9.80
C GLY A 60 -18.75 -4.16 -10.54
N TYR A 61 -17.46 -4.35 -10.26
CA TYR A 61 -16.38 -3.56 -10.87
C TYR A 61 -15.46 -4.38 -11.77
N ASN A 62 -15.13 -3.83 -12.93
CA ASN A 62 -14.18 -4.40 -13.87
C ASN A 62 -12.78 -3.80 -13.60
N VAL A 63 -11.84 -4.64 -13.17
CA VAL A 63 -10.51 -4.21 -12.74
C VAL A 63 -9.39 -5.04 -13.36
N SER A 64 -8.16 -4.55 -13.28
CA SER A 64 -6.94 -5.32 -13.38
C SER A 64 -6.30 -5.48 -12.01
N ALA A 65 -5.69 -6.63 -11.77
CA ALA A 65 -4.86 -6.90 -10.61
C ALA A 65 -3.49 -7.40 -11.05
N ALA A 66 -2.43 -6.73 -10.60
CA ALA A 66 -1.05 -7.12 -10.85
C ALA A 66 -0.37 -7.50 -9.55
N VAL A 67 0.42 -8.57 -9.58
CA VAL A 67 1.23 -9.00 -8.45
C VAL A 67 2.69 -8.97 -8.87
N VAL A 68 3.50 -8.30 -8.04
CA VAL A 68 4.95 -8.18 -8.24
C VAL A 68 5.69 -8.91 -7.13
N ASP A 69 6.92 -9.34 -7.41
CA ASP A 69 7.83 -9.85 -6.41
C ASP A 69 8.36 -8.74 -5.49
N ARG A 70 9.25 -9.11 -4.56
CA ARG A 70 9.88 -8.16 -3.66
C ARG A 70 10.67 -7.04 -4.37
N SER A 71 11.19 -7.30 -5.56
CA SER A 71 11.97 -6.35 -6.36
C SER A 71 11.09 -5.45 -7.26
N GLY A 72 9.77 -5.63 -7.21
CA GLY A 72 8.83 -4.89 -8.02
C GLY A 72 8.65 -5.45 -9.44
N VAL A 73 9.20 -6.66 -9.72
CA VAL A 73 9.06 -7.31 -11.02
C VAL A 73 7.75 -8.11 -11.07
N ALA A 74 7.01 -7.98 -12.17
CA ALA A 74 5.72 -8.63 -12.32
C ALA A 74 5.83 -10.16 -12.34
N LEU A 75 5.03 -10.83 -11.51
CA LEU A 75 4.85 -12.28 -11.47
C LEU A 75 3.54 -12.71 -12.14
N ALA A 76 2.47 -11.96 -11.91
CA ALA A 76 1.15 -12.26 -12.46
C ALA A 76 0.36 -10.97 -12.73
N LEU A 77 -0.49 -11.03 -13.76
CA LEU A 77 -1.48 -10.00 -14.06
C LEU A 77 -2.76 -10.68 -14.50
N ALA A 78 -3.87 -10.27 -13.90
CA ALA A 78 -5.21 -10.66 -14.33
C ALA A 78 -6.01 -9.39 -14.63
N ARG A 79 -6.81 -9.43 -15.71
CA ARG A 79 -7.69 -8.33 -16.09
C ARG A 79 -9.05 -8.89 -16.45
N SER A 80 -10.13 -8.32 -15.92
CA SER A 80 -11.47 -8.64 -16.41
C SER A 80 -11.64 -8.10 -17.84
N GLU A 81 -12.45 -8.77 -18.64
CA GLU A 81 -12.58 -8.53 -20.09
C GLU A 81 -12.97 -7.09 -20.41
N GLN A 82 -13.79 -6.49 -19.57
CA GLN A 82 -14.33 -5.14 -19.75
C GLN A 82 -13.54 -4.06 -18.99
N ALA A 83 -12.47 -4.40 -18.26
CA ALA A 83 -11.64 -3.40 -17.63
C ALA A 83 -10.93 -2.54 -18.68
N GLY A 84 -10.89 -1.24 -18.44
CA GLY A 84 -10.24 -0.29 -19.35
C GLY A 84 -8.74 -0.59 -19.51
N PRO A 85 -8.12 -0.31 -20.66
CA PRO A 85 -6.70 -0.65 -20.92
C PRO A 85 -5.72 0.04 -19.96
N HIS A 86 -6.06 1.22 -19.45
CA HIS A 86 -5.25 1.95 -18.45
C HIS A 86 -5.13 1.22 -17.10
N THR A 87 -6.08 0.32 -16.79
CA THR A 87 -6.09 -0.39 -15.50
C THR A 87 -4.91 -1.33 -15.35
N VAL A 88 -4.37 -1.84 -16.47
CA VAL A 88 -3.16 -2.67 -16.48
C VAL A 88 -1.96 -1.89 -15.94
N GLY A 89 -1.67 -0.71 -16.52
CA GLY A 89 -0.59 0.16 -16.04
C GLY A 89 -0.82 0.65 -14.62
N ALA A 90 -2.07 0.99 -14.28
CA ALA A 90 -2.43 1.44 -12.93
C ALA A 90 -2.18 0.34 -11.87
N SER A 91 -2.60 -0.90 -12.15
CA SER A 91 -2.39 -2.01 -11.21
C SER A 91 -0.89 -2.32 -11.03
N LEU A 92 -0.10 -2.32 -12.11
CA LEU A 92 1.35 -2.50 -12.04
C LEU A 92 2.04 -1.37 -11.26
N GLY A 93 1.71 -0.11 -11.54
CA GLY A 93 2.30 1.03 -10.83
C GLY A 93 1.97 1.03 -9.34
N LYS A 94 0.73 0.70 -8.95
CA LYS A 94 0.34 0.57 -7.54
C LYS A 94 1.08 -0.60 -6.86
N ALA A 95 1.20 -1.76 -7.52
CA ALA A 95 1.94 -2.91 -7.00
C ALA A 95 3.42 -2.56 -6.79
N PHE A 96 4.08 -1.96 -7.79
CA PHE A 96 5.46 -1.51 -7.71
C PHE A 96 5.68 -0.53 -6.56
N THR A 97 4.83 0.49 -6.45
CA THR A 97 4.88 1.50 -5.39
C THR A 97 4.78 0.84 -4.01
N SER A 98 3.83 -0.08 -3.84
CA SER A 98 3.64 -0.79 -2.57
C SER A 98 4.80 -1.72 -2.22
N ALA A 99 5.39 -2.43 -3.19
CA ALA A 99 6.57 -3.27 -2.99
C ALA A 99 7.79 -2.44 -2.57
N SER A 100 8.00 -1.29 -3.23
CA SER A 100 9.12 -0.38 -2.97
C SER A 100 8.98 0.32 -1.61
N GLY A 101 7.81 0.92 -1.34
CA GLY A 101 7.54 1.64 -0.11
C GLY A 101 7.17 0.75 1.08
N ARG A 102 6.92 -0.55 0.83
CA ARG A 102 6.56 -1.57 1.83
C ARG A 102 5.32 -1.20 2.65
N ASN A 103 4.41 -0.45 2.06
CA ASN A 103 3.22 0.08 2.71
C ASN A 103 2.03 0.09 1.76
N LEU A 104 0.83 0.29 2.31
CA LEU A 104 -0.36 0.59 1.51
C LEU A 104 -0.13 1.87 0.71
N THR A 105 -0.48 1.86 -0.58
CA THR A 105 -0.32 3.08 -1.39
C THR A 105 -1.27 4.19 -0.96
N SER A 106 -2.41 3.88 -0.33
CA SER A 106 -3.29 4.86 0.34
C SER A 106 -2.58 5.61 1.47
N GLU A 107 -1.79 4.90 2.29
CA GLU A 107 -1.01 5.52 3.37
C GLU A 107 0.15 6.35 2.82
N MET A 108 0.83 5.85 1.79
CA MET A 108 1.92 6.58 1.14
C MET A 108 1.44 7.87 0.48
N ALA A 109 0.24 7.86 -0.10
CA ALA A 109 -0.38 9.04 -0.71
C ALA A 109 -0.62 10.18 0.28
N LYS A 110 -0.86 9.88 1.55
CA LYS A 110 -0.99 10.90 2.61
C LYS A 110 0.29 11.71 2.80
N GLY A 111 1.45 11.11 2.52
CA GLY A 111 2.75 11.78 2.59
C GLY A 111 2.98 12.85 1.53
N LEU A 112 2.18 12.86 0.43
CA LEU A 112 2.32 13.87 -0.64
C LEU A 112 2.09 15.31 -0.15
N ALA A 113 1.23 15.49 0.84
CA ALA A 113 0.95 16.82 1.38
C ALA A 113 2.18 17.47 2.03
N SER A 114 3.03 16.68 2.68
CA SER A 114 4.27 17.13 3.34
C SER A 114 5.52 16.95 2.47
N ASN A 115 5.49 16.04 1.51
CA ASN A 115 6.60 15.73 0.61
C ASN A 115 6.11 15.45 -0.80
N PRO A 116 5.78 16.48 -1.60
CA PRO A 116 5.26 16.33 -2.95
C PRO A 116 6.26 15.65 -3.91
N GLY A 117 7.56 15.72 -3.66
CA GLY A 117 8.60 15.04 -4.44
C GLY A 117 8.49 13.51 -4.45
N LEU A 118 7.67 12.90 -3.60
CA LEU A 118 7.36 11.48 -3.69
C LEU A 118 6.71 11.09 -5.02
N ALA A 119 6.00 12.02 -5.67
CA ALA A 119 5.39 11.79 -6.98
C ALA A 119 6.43 11.75 -8.12
N ASP A 120 7.63 12.27 -7.91
CA ASP A 120 8.71 12.31 -8.90
C ASP A 120 9.57 11.05 -8.90
N ILE A 121 9.34 10.11 -7.95
CA ILE A 121 10.06 8.84 -7.92
C ILE A 121 9.64 8.00 -9.14
N PRO A 122 10.59 7.61 -10.02
CA PRO A 122 10.26 6.85 -11.23
C PRO A 122 9.49 5.56 -10.93
N GLY A 123 8.37 5.38 -11.61
CA GLY A 123 7.52 4.20 -11.46
C GLY A 123 6.53 4.24 -10.29
N TYR A 124 6.59 5.24 -9.43
CA TYR A 124 5.60 5.38 -8.36
C TYR A 124 4.24 5.84 -8.90
N LEU A 125 3.20 5.19 -8.40
CA LEU A 125 1.81 5.60 -8.57
C LEU A 125 1.15 5.66 -7.18
N LEU A 126 1.12 6.85 -6.60
CA LEU A 126 0.62 7.11 -5.24
C LEU A 126 -0.90 7.26 -5.22
N LEU A 127 -1.59 6.23 -5.71
CA LEU A 127 -3.04 6.08 -5.64
C LEU A 127 -3.37 4.82 -4.83
N ALA A 128 -4.40 4.88 -4.00
CA ALA A 128 -4.87 3.72 -3.23
C ALA A 128 -5.15 2.51 -4.12
N GLY A 129 -4.90 1.31 -3.61
CA GLY A 129 -5.09 0.04 -4.32
C GLY A 129 -3.83 -0.82 -4.40
N GLY A 130 -2.69 -0.36 -3.92
CA GLY A 130 -1.46 -1.14 -3.77
C GLY A 130 -1.31 -1.66 -2.33
N VAL A 131 -1.11 -2.96 -2.16
CA VAL A 131 -1.06 -3.64 -0.86
C VAL A 131 0.18 -4.52 -0.79
N PRO A 132 1.05 -4.35 0.24
CA PRO A 132 2.22 -5.21 0.39
C PRO A 132 1.80 -6.61 0.84
N VAL A 133 2.40 -7.64 0.23
CA VAL A 133 2.27 -9.04 0.65
C VAL A 133 3.38 -9.35 1.64
N ARG A 134 3.01 -9.83 2.82
CA ARG A 134 3.94 -10.09 3.92
C ARG A 134 3.95 -11.56 4.33
N ALA A 135 5.14 -12.10 4.55
CA ALA A 135 5.35 -13.34 5.28
C ALA A 135 5.90 -12.96 6.68
N GLY A 136 5.07 -13.03 7.69
CA GLY A 136 5.37 -12.43 9.01
C GLY A 136 5.59 -10.91 8.89
N THR A 137 6.77 -10.44 9.29
CA THR A 137 7.14 -9.01 9.20
C THR A 137 7.80 -8.62 7.88
N THR A 138 8.18 -9.62 7.05
CA THR A 138 8.94 -9.39 5.81
C THR A 138 8.00 -9.18 4.63
N VAL A 139 8.20 -8.11 3.86
CA VAL A 139 7.51 -7.92 2.57
C VAL A 139 8.16 -8.82 1.53
N VAL A 140 7.38 -9.71 0.93
CA VAL A 140 7.81 -10.70 -0.07
C VAL A 140 7.33 -10.38 -1.48
N GLY A 141 6.48 -9.37 -1.62
CA GLY A 141 5.91 -8.89 -2.87
C GLY A 141 4.83 -7.86 -2.60
N ALA A 142 4.07 -7.51 -3.61
CA ALA A 142 2.89 -6.65 -3.47
C ALA A 142 1.84 -6.97 -4.55
N ILE A 143 0.60 -6.64 -4.26
CA ILE A 143 -0.50 -6.64 -5.22
C ILE A 143 -0.98 -5.21 -5.45
N GLY A 144 -1.30 -4.86 -6.69
CA GLY A 144 -1.98 -3.63 -7.05
C GLY A 144 -3.25 -3.92 -7.81
N VAL A 145 -4.32 -3.23 -7.48
CA VAL A 145 -5.62 -3.30 -8.17
C VAL A 145 -5.95 -1.93 -8.74
N GLY A 146 -6.53 -1.89 -9.91
CA GLY A 146 -6.97 -0.65 -10.55
C GLY A 146 -8.16 -0.87 -11.46
N GLY A 147 -9.12 0.07 -11.42
CA GLY A 147 -10.32 0.04 -12.28
C GLY A 147 -11.62 0.36 -11.58
N ALA A 148 -11.72 0.21 -10.26
CA ALA A 148 -12.88 0.65 -9.53
C ALA A 148 -12.98 2.19 -9.47
N PRO A 149 -14.18 2.76 -9.24
CA PRO A 149 -14.37 4.21 -9.16
C PRO A 149 -13.55 4.89 -8.05
N SER A 150 -13.14 4.14 -7.04
CA SER A 150 -12.30 4.61 -5.93
C SER A 150 -11.13 3.65 -5.71
N GLY A 151 -9.94 4.20 -5.54
CA GLY A 151 -8.76 3.41 -5.17
C GLY A 151 -8.91 2.67 -3.84
N MET A 152 -9.76 3.14 -2.93
CA MET A 152 -10.08 2.42 -1.68
C MET A 152 -10.87 1.13 -1.94
N ILE A 153 -11.72 1.10 -2.97
CA ILE A 153 -12.40 -0.12 -3.41
C ILE A 153 -11.37 -1.09 -3.99
N ASP A 154 -10.47 -0.61 -4.85
CA ASP A 154 -9.35 -1.39 -5.39
C ASP A 154 -8.53 -2.04 -4.26
N GLU A 155 -8.18 -1.24 -3.24
CA GLU A 155 -7.40 -1.69 -2.08
C GLU A 155 -8.14 -2.75 -1.27
N GLN A 156 -9.46 -2.58 -1.07
CA GLN A 156 -10.27 -3.55 -0.36
C GLN A 156 -10.32 -4.90 -1.10
N CYS A 157 -10.46 -4.89 -2.44
CA CYS A 157 -10.42 -6.12 -3.25
C CYS A 157 -9.10 -6.87 -3.08
N ALA A 158 -7.98 -6.14 -3.00
CA ALA A 158 -6.64 -6.71 -2.77
C ALA A 158 -6.51 -7.28 -1.35
N LEU A 159 -6.94 -6.54 -0.33
CA LEU A 159 -6.91 -6.98 1.07
C LEU A 159 -7.74 -8.25 1.28
N ASP A 160 -8.93 -8.32 0.66
CA ASP A 160 -9.79 -9.50 0.78
C ASP A 160 -9.22 -10.71 0.01
N ALA A 161 -8.47 -10.47 -1.07
CA ALA A 161 -7.74 -11.55 -1.75
C ALA A 161 -6.64 -12.14 -0.85
N LEU A 162 -5.88 -11.29 -0.14
CA LEU A 162 -4.83 -11.74 0.79
C LEU A 162 -5.37 -12.63 1.90
N LYS A 163 -6.55 -12.35 2.45
CA LYS A 163 -7.19 -13.16 3.50
C LYS A 163 -7.46 -14.61 3.08
N THR A 164 -7.46 -14.89 1.77
CA THR A 164 -7.73 -16.24 1.24
C THR A 164 -6.49 -17.11 1.08
N LEU A 165 -5.29 -16.53 1.27
CA LEU A 165 -4.04 -17.28 1.17
C LEU A 165 -3.54 -17.70 2.54
N PRO A 166 -3.24 -19.00 2.75
CA PRO A 166 -2.63 -19.49 3.98
C PRO A 166 -1.23 -18.86 4.17
N GLY A 167 -0.95 -18.34 5.36
CA GLY A 167 0.37 -17.81 5.72
C GLY A 167 0.62 -16.34 5.38
N PHE A 168 -0.43 -15.62 4.96
CA PHE A 168 -0.37 -14.19 4.64
C PHE A 168 -1.41 -13.38 5.40
#